data_51e2908aedeb9133445ace7ebbd677f4
#
_entry.id   51e2908aedeb9133445ace7ebbd677f4
#
_cell.length_a   1.000
_cell.length_b   1.000
_cell.length_c   1.000
_cell.angle_alpha   90.00
_cell.angle_beta   90.00
_cell.angle_gamma   90.00
#
_symmetry.space_group_name_H-M   'P 1'
#
loop_
_entity.id
_entity.type
_entity.pdbx_description
1 polymer ?
#
loop_
_entity_poly.entity_id
_entity_poly.type
_entity_poly.pdbx_seq_one_letter_code
_entity_poly.pdbx_strand_id
1 'polypeptide(L)'
;MTKPAARQWRRKFSRIAVAGILFQGGAATVDSTTIVSALVHQLTASSFAVGAAAAISRYGWLFPQLIVAHLAQSRARRMPFYSAGAFGRVICLLCLAALLWLSALLPRHITVALFFTIWTAFAFISGIVAVPYNDIVARSVASGRRSRLLAVRFFGGGLLMLLIAGLAHWMLRALPFPAGYALLFLLGAGLLAASAISFLLAGETSVRPTEPRSSFADFLREGLRVLRQDDRFRLFLYARWLSGTATMALPFYILQATRVETLRGEVALFFAAQTVGSLLSNPLWGWWGDRRGKASLLVLAALLGTLAPALTLWWMALGWREPGLTLSWFGMVFFVIGAAGNGDTIAQLGYLMELSPDDRRPAYSGYFNALAAPAALLPMVGALVAQVASFAWVFAISLCAACFQVAALRRLIAVKS
;
A
#
# COMPACT_ATOMS: atom_id res chain seq x y z
N MET A 1 -3.51 -34.38 -0.99
CA MET A 1 -3.47 -33.81 -2.36
C MET A 1 -2.77 -34.78 -3.28
N THR A 2 -3.36 -35.11 -4.40
CA THR A 2 -2.71 -35.92 -5.45
C THR A 2 -1.53 -35.16 -6.07
N LYS A 3 -0.49 -35.86 -6.52
CA LYS A 3 0.71 -35.22 -7.13
C LYS A 3 0.37 -34.16 -8.22
N PRO A 4 -0.62 -34.35 -9.14
CA PRO A 4 -0.99 -33.34 -10.14
C PRO A 4 -1.64 -32.10 -9.52
N ALA A 5 -2.50 -32.24 -8.51
CA ALA A 5 -3.11 -31.09 -7.82
C ALA A 5 -2.08 -30.23 -7.07
N ALA A 6 -1.05 -30.86 -6.47
CA ALA A 6 0.04 -30.16 -5.80
C ALA A 6 0.90 -29.37 -6.79
N ARG A 7 1.14 -29.91 -8.01
CA ARG A 7 1.90 -29.23 -9.09
C ARG A 7 1.13 -28.03 -9.65
N GLN A 8 -0.17 -28.16 -9.85
CA GLN A 8 -1.03 -27.08 -10.35
C GLN A 8 -1.13 -25.94 -9.34
N TRP A 9 -1.26 -26.27 -8.05
CA TRP A 9 -1.28 -25.28 -6.99
C TRP A 9 0.03 -24.49 -6.91
N ARG A 10 1.20 -25.17 -6.94
CA ARG A 10 2.51 -24.51 -6.92
C ARG A 10 2.68 -23.54 -8.09
N ARG A 11 2.23 -23.92 -9.30
CA ARG A 11 2.26 -23.03 -10.48
C ARG A 11 1.41 -21.78 -10.29
N LYS A 12 0.18 -21.90 -9.76
CA LYS A 12 -0.68 -20.74 -9.47
C LYS A 12 -0.05 -19.83 -8.44
N PHE A 13 0.44 -20.38 -7.33
CA PHE A 13 1.12 -19.62 -6.28
C PHE A 13 2.33 -18.84 -6.83
N SER A 14 3.22 -19.51 -7.57
CA SER A 14 4.40 -18.88 -8.17
C SER A 14 4.02 -17.74 -9.12
N ARG A 15 3.04 -17.95 -10.00
CA ARG A 15 2.57 -16.92 -10.94
C ARG A 15 1.99 -15.70 -10.25
N ILE A 16 1.19 -15.88 -9.20
CA ILE A 16 0.64 -14.79 -8.41
C ILE A 16 1.75 -14.06 -7.64
N ALA A 17 2.72 -14.80 -7.08
CA ALA A 17 3.86 -14.19 -6.39
C ALA A 17 4.72 -13.35 -7.34
N VAL A 18 5.09 -13.90 -8.51
CA VAL A 18 5.85 -13.20 -9.56
C VAL A 18 5.09 -11.96 -10.05
N ALA A 19 3.79 -12.08 -10.30
CA ALA A 19 2.95 -10.94 -10.66
C ALA A 19 3.03 -9.83 -9.61
N GLY A 20 2.96 -10.20 -8.33
CA GLY A 20 3.05 -9.23 -7.23
C GLY A 20 4.43 -8.57 -7.11
N ILE A 21 5.51 -9.32 -7.31
CA ILE A 21 6.89 -8.80 -7.32
C ILE A 21 7.08 -7.80 -8.47
N LEU A 22 6.71 -8.18 -9.68
CA LEU A 22 6.80 -7.33 -10.87
C LEU A 22 5.94 -6.07 -10.74
N PHE A 23 4.74 -6.19 -10.12
CA PHE A 23 3.90 -5.04 -9.82
C PHE A 23 4.60 -4.03 -8.91
N GLN A 24 5.28 -4.48 -7.85
CA GLN A 24 6.00 -3.59 -6.93
C GLN A 24 7.12 -2.83 -7.66
N GLY A 25 7.90 -3.53 -8.50
CA GLY A 25 8.92 -2.89 -9.32
C GLY A 25 8.35 -1.88 -10.32
N GLY A 26 7.26 -2.23 -11.02
CA GLY A 26 6.59 -1.30 -11.92
C GLY A 26 5.98 -0.08 -11.20
N ALA A 27 5.43 -0.27 -9.99
CA ALA A 27 4.93 0.82 -9.17
C ALA A 27 6.04 1.77 -8.70
N ALA A 28 7.23 1.25 -8.45
CA ALA A 28 8.39 2.07 -8.04
C ALA A 28 8.82 3.07 -9.11
N THR A 29 8.67 2.74 -10.41
CA THR A 29 9.02 3.67 -11.51
C THR A 29 8.11 4.89 -11.60
N VAL A 30 6.94 4.84 -10.96
CA VAL A 30 5.91 5.88 -10.95
C VAL A 30 5.52 6.28 -9.52
N ASP A 31 6.44 6.11 -8.59
CA ASP A 31 6.18 6.52 -7.21
C ASP A 31 5.85 8.01 -7.14
N SER A 32 4.66 8.31 -6.61
CA SER A 32 4.10 9.66 -6.59
C SER A 32 4.80 10.60 -5.62
N THR A 33 5.56 10.06 -4.67
CA THR A 33 6.27 10.84 -3.64
C THR A 33 7.70 11.21 -4.05
N THR A 34 8.27 10.47 -4.99
CA THR A 34 9.65 10.63 -5.45
C THR A 34 9.72 10.97 -6.94
N ILE A 35 9.54 9.96 -7.81
CA ILE A 35 9.75 10.08 -9.26
C ILE A 35 8.79 11.08 -9.90
N VAL A 36 7.48 10.93 -9.64
CA VAL A 36 6.46 11.81 -10.24
C VAL A 36 6.53 13.20 -9.64
N SER A 37 6.79 13.35 -8.34
CA SER A 37 6.99 14.64 -7.71
C SER A 37 8.16 15.41 -8.32
N ALA A 38 9.30 14.74 -8.54
CA ALA A 38 10.47 15.34 -9.17
C ALA A 38 10.18 15.75 -10.63
N LEU A 39 9.53 14.87 -11.41
CA LEU A 39 9.12 15.18 -12.79
C LEU A 39 8.19 16.40 -12.85
N VAL A 40 7.13 16.41 -12.04
CA VAL A 40 6.14 17.51 -12.02
C VAL A 40 6.79 18.81 -11.60
N HIS A 41 7.71 18.78 -10.63
CA HIS A 41 8.46 19.97 -10.22
C HIS A 41 9.31 20.52 -11.38
N GLN A 42 10.01 19.66 -12.12
CA GLN A 42 10.81 20.08 -13.29
C GLN A 42 9.92 20.57 -14.44
N LEU A 43 8.73 19.98 -14.64
CA LEU A 43 7.78 20.42 -15.67
C LEU A 43 7.09 21.75 -15.32
N THR A 44 6.78 22.02 -14.04
CA THR A 44 5.89 23.12 -13.66
C THR A 44 6.53 24.20 -12.80
N ALA A 45 7.63 23.87 -12.10
CA ALA A 45 8.23 24.67 -11.04
C ALA A 45 7.24 25.04 -9.90
N SER A 46 6.17 24.25 -9.72
CA SER A 46 5.07 24.53 -8.78
C SER A 46 4.94 23.44 -7.73
N SER A 47 5.09 23.80 -6.45
CA SER A 47 4.84 22.90 -5.33
C SER A 47 3.35 22.48 -5.24
N PHE A 48 2.43 23.37 -5.68
CA PHE A 48 1.01 23.04 -5.75
C PHE A 48 0.74 21.92 -6.76
N ALA A 49 1.36 21.97 -7.94
CA ALA A 49 1.23 20.92 -8.96
C ALA A 49 1.78 19.57 -8.48
N VAL A 50 2.89 19.58 -7.72
CA VAL A 50 3.45 18.38 -7.08
C VAL A 50 2.45 17.78 -6.08
N GLY A 51 1.88 18.61 -5.20
CA GLY A 51 0.85 18.19 -4.25
C GLY A 51 -0.40 17.63 -4.96
N ALA A 52 -0.83 18.29 -6.04
CA ALA A 52 -1.98 17.83 -6.85
C ALA A 52 -1.71 16.45 -7.48
N ALA A 53 -0.52 16.20 -8.03
CA ALA A 53 -0.17 14.90 -8.60
C ALA A 53 -0.20 13.77 -7.56
N ALA A 54 0.31 14.02 -6.34
CA ALA A 54 0.25 13.08 -5.23
C ALA A 54 -1.19 12.82 -4.76
N ALA A 55 -2.01 13.87 -4.64
CA ALA A 55 -3.42 13.77 -4.28
C ALA A 55 -4.22 12.97 -5.33
N ILE A 56 -4.03 13.26 -6.63
CA ILE A 56 -4.65 12.53 -7.74
C ILE A 56 -4.33 11.04 -7.65
N SER A 57 -3.06 10.67 -7.43
CA SER A 57 -2.66 9.27 -7.28
C SER A 57 -3.42 8.57 -6.16
N ARG A 58 -3.55 9.21 -5.01
CA ARG A 58 -4.16 8.63 -3.81
C ARG A 58 -5.68 8.53 -3.92
N TYR A 59 -6.35 9.63 -4.26
CA TYR A 59 -7.82 9.67 -4.33
C TYR A 59 -8.35 8.98 -5.57
N GLY A 60 -7.65 9.10 -6.71
CA GLY A 60 -7.99 8.40 -7.94
C GLY A 60 -7.96 6.89 -7.77
N TRP A 61 -7.01 6.37 -7.00
CA TRP A 61 -6.94 4.94 -6.68
C TRP A 61 -8.11 4.48 -5.78
N LEU A 62 -8.59 5.31 -4.86
CA LEU A 62 -9.66 4.94 -3.91
C LEU A 62 -11.05 4.99 -4.56
N PHE A 63 -11.33 6.03 -5.37
CA PHE A 63 -12.66 6.34 -5.87
C PHE A 63 -13.31 5.22 -6.69
N PRO A 64 -12.63 4.56 -7.67
CA PRO A 64 -13.26 3.54 -8.50
C PRO A 64 -13.57 2.24 -7.75
N GLN A 65 -12.97 2.00 -6.59
CA GLN A 65 -13.05 0.71 -5.91
C GLN A 65 -14.48 0.33 -5.49
N LEU A 66 -15.29 1.30 -5.06
CA LEU A 66 -16.70 1.07 -4.74
C LEU A 66 -17.52 0.70 -5.98
N ILE A 67 -17.30 1.41 -7.09
CA ILE A 67 -18.00 1.15 -8.36
C ILE A 67 -17.61 -0.25 -8.87
N VAL A 68 -16.33 -0.57 -8.86
CA VAL A 68 -15.83 -1.87 -9.30
C VAL A 68 -16.29 -2.99 -8.37
N ALA A 69 -16.35 -2.76 -7.06
CA ALA A 69 -16.88 -3.72 -6.09
C ALA A 69 -18.34 -4.08 -6.41
N HIS A 70 -19.16 -3.06 -6.66
CA HIS A 70 -20.57 -3.24 -7.07
C HIS A 70 -20.69 -4.01 -8.39
N LEU A 71 -19.97 -3.59 -9.43
CA LEU A 71 -20.02 -4.24 -10.75
C LEU A 71 -19.45 -5.66 -10.73
N ALA A 72 -18.40 -5.90 -9.95
CA ALA A 72 -17.76 -7.20 -9.86
C ALA A 72 -18.59 -8.22 -9.07
N GLN A 73 -19.36 -7.80 -8.07
CA GLN A 73 -20.15 -8.70 -7.23
C GLN A 73 -21.13 -9.54 -8.04
N SER A 74 -21.79 -8.96 -9.04
CA SER A 74 -22.79 -9.62 -9.90
C SER A 74 -22.19 -10.46 -11.05
N ARG A 75 -20.87 -10.58 -11.16
CA ARG A 75 -20.22 -11.30 -12.25
C ARG A 75 -19.57 -12.59 -11.77
N ALA A 76 -19.67 -13.67 -12.58
CA ALA A 76 -19.06 -14.97 -12.27
C ALA A 76 -17.52 -14.92 -12.35
N ARG A 77 -16.97 -14.09 -13.23
CA ARG A 77 -15.54 -13.89 -13.45
C ARG A 77 -15.13 -12.46 -13.15
N ARG A 78 -14.04 -12.29 -12.41
CA ARG A 78 -13.44 -11.00 -12.03
C ARG A 78 -12.25 -10.63 -12.90
N MET A 79 -11.67 -11.64 -13.60
CA MET A 79 -10.50 -11.47 -14.45
C MET A 79 -10.67 -10.38 -15.53
N PRO A 80 -11.83 -10.20 -16.17
CA PRO A 80 -12.02 -9.11 -17.13
C PRO A 80 -11.82 -7.72 -16.54
N PHE A 81 -12.29 -7.48 -15.28
CA PHE A 81 -12.06 -6.21 -14.60
C PHE A 81 -10.59 -6.01 -14.25
N TYR A 82 -9.94 -7.09 -13.76
CA TYR A 82 -8.51 -7.06 -13.48
C TYR A 82 -7.71 -6.74 -14.74
N SER A 83 -7.96 -7.45 -15.86
CA SER A 83 -7.21 -7.28 -17.10
C SER A 83 -7.41 -5.89 -17.71
N ALA A 84 -8.66 -5.38 -17.73
CA ALA A 84 -8.94 -4.03 -18.22
C ALA A 84 -8.16 -2.97 -17.44
N GLY A 85 -8.20 -3.03 -16.09
CA GLY A 85 -7.43 -2.11 -15.25
C GLY A 85 -5.92 -2.31 -15.37
N ALA A 86 -5.43 -3.57 -15.42
CA ALA A 86 -4.02 -3.87 -15.49
C ALA A 86 -3.38 -3.41 -16.81
N PHE A 87 -4.00 -3.69 -17.96
CA PHE A 87 -3.51 -3.21 -19.25
C PHE A 87 -3.79 -1.74 -19.49
N GLY A 88 -4.91 -1.21 -18.96
CA GLY A 88 -5.18 0.22 -19.02
C GLY A 88 -4.07 1.04 -18.35
N ARG A 89 -3.52 0.58 -17.22
CA ARG A 89 -2.33 1.21 -16.59
C ARG A 89 -1.11 1.18 -17.51
N VAL A 90 -0.87 0.06 -18.18
CA VAL A 90 0.25 -0.08 -19.13
C VAL A 90 0.11 0.94 -20.24
N ILE A 91 -1.08 1.06 -20.83
CA ILE A 91 -1.37 2.03 -21.89
C ILE A 91 -1.12 3.46 -21.39
N CYS A 92 -1.60 3.81 -20.18
CA CYS A 92 -1.35 5.14 -19.62
C CYS A 92 0.15 5.44 -19.47
N LEU A 93 0.97 4.46 -19.02
CA LEU A 93 2.41 4.65 -18.89
C LEU A 93 3.10 4.78 -20.25
N LEU A 94 2.67 4.02 -21.25
CA LEU A 94 3.16 4.17 -22.62
C LEU A 94 2.80 5.55 -23.18
N CYS A 95 1.57 6.04 -22.94
CA CYS A 95 1.17 7.38 -23.33
C CYS A 95 1.98 8.47 -22.62
N LEU A 96 2.26 8.30 -21.30
CA LEU A 96 3.10 9.24 -20.55
C LEU A 96 4.56 9.23 -21.07
N ALA A 97 5.12 8.07 -21.37
CA ALA A 97 6.44 7.94 -21.94
C ALA A 97 6.51 8.61 -23.33
N ALA A 98 5.53 8.36 -24.19
CA ALA A 98 5.43 9.01 -25.51
C ALA A 98 5.26 10.53 -25.40
N LEU A 99 4.39 10.99 -24.47
CA LEU A 99 4.21 12.43 -24.22
C LEU A 99 5.53 13.11 -23.84
N LEU A 100 6.30 12.51 -22.91
CA LEU A 100 7.58 13.07 -22.49
C LEU A 100 8.61 13.04 -23.63
N TRP A 101 8.60 12.00 -24.45
CA TRP A 101 9.48 11.90 -25.61
C TRP A 101 9.17 12.96 -26.67
N LEU A 102 7.90 13.26 -26.87
CA LEU A 102 7.40 14.26 -27.82
C LEU A 102 7.29 15.67 -27.22
N SER A 103 7.65 15.85 -25.94
CA SER A 103 7.46 17.12 -25.23
C SER A 103 8.24 18.31 -25.83
N ALA A 104 9.34 18.03 -26.53
CA ALA A 104 10.10 19.06 -27.27
C ALA A 104 9.31 19.67 -28.45
N LEU A 105 8.31 18.95 -28.98
CA LEU A 105 7.45 19.38 -30.10
C LEU A 105 6.19 20.09 -29.62
N LEU A 106 5.92 20.08 -28.31
CA LEU A 106 4.67 20.59 -27.74
C LEU A 106 4.93 21.81 -26.85
N PRO A 107 4.03 22.80 -26.84
CA PRO A 107 4.08 23.86 -25.84
C PRO A 107 4.00 23.29 -24.42
N ARG A 108 4.76 23.88 -23.49
CA ARG A 108 4.87 23.40 -22.10
C ARG A 108 3.52 23.25 -21.40
N HIS A 109 2.61 24.20 -21.58
CA HIS A 109 1.27 24.14 -20.97
C HIS A 109 0.45 22.97 -21.49
N ILE A 110 0.57 22.59 -22.76
CA ILE A 110 -0.10 21.43 -23.36
C ILE A 110 0.51 20.14 -22.78
N THR A 111 1.83 20.06 -22.69
CA THR A 111 2.52 18.91 -22.09
C THR A 111 2.07 18.69 -20.64
N VAL A 112 1.97 19.74 -19.83
CA VAL A 112 1.51 19.69 -18.46
C VAL A 112 0.03 19.26 -18.38
N ALA A 113 -0.85 19.84 -19.20
CA ALA A 113 -2.27 19.48 -19.23
C ALA A 113 -2.48 18.01 -19.62
N LEU A 114 -1.80 17.53 -20.65
CA LEU A 114 -1.84 16.12 -21.08
C LEU A 114 -1.28 15.19 -20.01
N PHE A 115 -0.17 15.58 -19.36
CA PHE A 115 0.39 14.81 -18.25
C PHE A 115 -0.64 14.60 -17.15
N PHE A 116 -1.27 15.66 -16.64
CA PHE A 116 -2.25 15.55 -15.58
C PHE A 116 -3.50 14.77 -16.01
N THR A 117 -3.92 14.88 -17.26
CA THR A 117 -5.05 14.12 -17.81
C THR A 117 -4.72 12.61 -17.80
N ILE A 118 -3.57 12.22 -18.35
CA ILE A 118 -3.18 10.81 -18.42
C ILE A 118 -2.86 10.27 -17.02
N TRP A 119 -2.24 11.09 -16.15
CA TRP A 119 -1.95 10.72 -14.76
C TRP A 119 -3.22 10.48 -13.94
N THR A 120 -4.24 11.30 -14.14
CA THR A 120 -5.56 11.10 -13.53
C THR A 120 -6.19 9.80 -14.03
N ALA A 121 -6.16 9.55 -15.34
CA ALA A 121 -6.65 8.28 -15.91
C ALA A 121 -5.88 7.08 -15.33
N PHE A 122 -4.54 7.15 -15.23
CA PHE A 122 -3.71 6.11 -14.61
C PHE A 122 -4.12 5.82 -13.17
N ALA A 123 -4.35 6.87 -12.36
CA ALA A 123 -4.75 6.73 -10.97
C ALA A 123 -6.12 6.04 -10.84
N PHE A 124 -7.12 6.49 -11.61
CA PHE A 124 -8.47 5.90 -11.62
C PHE A 124 -8.44 4.44 -12.12
N ILE A 125 -7.76 4.17 -13.22
CA ILE A 125 -7.63 2.81 -13.78
C ILE A 125 -6.90 1.89 -12.80
N SER A 126 -5.91 2.41 -12.07
CA SER A 126 -5.21 1.65 -11.01
C SER A 126 -6.13 1.23 -9.87
N GLY A 127 -7.14 2.04 -9.54
CA GLY A 127 -8.16 1.71 -8.54
C GLY A 127 -9.06 0.53 -8.93
N ILE A 128 -9.25 0.29 -10.25
CA ILE A 128 -10.07 -0.82 -10.75
C ILE A 128 -9.48 -2.18 -10.37
N VAL A 129 -8.16 -2.29 -10.30
CA VAL A 129 -7.44 -3.59 -10.16
C VAL A 129 -7.53 -4.18 -8.74
N ALA A 130 -7.58 -3.33 -7.71
CA ALA A 130 -7.40 -3.75 -6.32
C ALA A 130 -8.46 -4.77 -5.84
N VAL A 131 -9.73 -4.50 -6.11
CA VAL A 131 -10.85 -5.33 -5.67
C VAL A 131 -10.85 -6.71 -6.35
N PRO A 132 -10.83 -6.81 -7.70
CA PRO A 132 -10.80 -8.10 -8.37
C PRO A 132 -9.52 -8.89 -8.07
N TYR A 133 -8.37 -8.23 -7.92
CA TYR A 133 -7.13 -8.90 -7.51
C TYR A 133 -7.29 -9.62 -6.18
N ASN A 134 -7.79 -8.94 -5.15
CA ASN A 134 -7.95 -9.51 -3.82
C ASN A 134 -8.93 -10.69 -3.83
N ASP A 135 -10.03 -10.60 -4.57
CA ASP A 135 -11.00 -11.68 -4.70
C ASP A 135 -10.42 -12.92 -5.41
N ILE A 136 -9.72 -12.72 -6.55
CA ILE A 136 -9.09 -13.81 -7.30
C ILE A 136 -8.01 -14.50 -6.46
N VAL A 137 -7.16 -13.75 -5.74
CA VAL A 137 -6.13 -14.29 -4.86
C VAL A 137 -6.77 -15.11 -3.74
N ALA A 138 -7.83 -14.58 -3.10
CA ALA A 138 -8.51 -15.27 -2.02
C ALA A 138 -9.13 -16.60 -2.45
N ARG A 139 -9.63 -16.70 -3.68
CA ARG A 139 -10.16 -17.95 -4.27
C ARG A 139 -9.07 -18.91 -4.75
N SER A 140 -7.94 -18.38 -5.17
CA SER A 140 -6.85 -19.17 -5.77
C SER A 140 -5.88 -19.75 -4.74
N VAL A 141 -5.77 -19.13 -3.56
CA VAL A 141 -4.78 -19.48 -2.52
C VAL A 141 -5.49 -19.74 -1.20
N ALA A 142 -5.30 -20.97 -0.66
CA ALA A 142 -5.86 -21.36 0.61
C ALA A 142 -5.43 -20.40 1.74
N SER A 143 -6.33 -20.12 2.70
CA SER A 143 -6.11 -19.17 3.79
C SER A 143 -4.79 -19.41 4.52
N GLY A 144 -4.46 -20.66 4.86
CA GLY A 144 -3.21 -21.04 5.55
C GLY A 144 -1.92 -20.84 4.73
N ARG A 145 -1.99 -20.20 3.56
CA ARG A 145 -0.81 -19.91 2.70
C ARG A 145 -0.83 -18.50 2.13
N ARG A 146 -1.84 -17.69 2.45
CA ARG A 146 -1.98 -16.31 1.94
C ARG A 146 -0.92 -15.38 2.53
N SER A 147 -0.62 -15.51 3.83
CA SER A 147 0.41 -14.67 4.46
C SER A 147 1.77 -14.96 3.87
N ARG A 148 2.09 -16.23 3.61
CA ARG A 148 3.33 -16.62 2.93
C ARG A 148 3.39 -16.05 1.50
N LEU A 149 2.28 -16.08 0.75
CA LEU A 149 2.21 -15.46 -0.58
C LEU A 149 2.52 -13.96 -0.51
N LEU A 150 1.87 -13.25 0.41
CA LEU A 150 2.06 -11.81 0.59
C LEU A 150 3.48 -11.50 1.05
N ALA A 151 4.04 -12.29 1.97
CA ALA A 151 5.42 -12.13 2.42
C ALA A 151 6.42 -12.31 1.28
N VAL A 152 6.28 -13.35 0.44
CA VAL A 152 7.13 -13.56 -0.75
C VAL A 152 6.99 -12.40 -1.73
N ARG A 153 5.75 -11.93 -1.96
CA ARG A 153 5.47 -10.78 -2.82
C ARG A 153 6.15 -9.51 -2.31
N PHE A 154 6.02 -9.19 -1.02
CA PHE A 154 6.59 -7.96 -0.45
C PHE A 154 8.11 -8.05 -0.31
N PHE A 155 8.66 -9.21 0.04
CA PHE A 155 10.11 -9.42 0.09
C PHE A 155 10.74 -9.27 -1.30
N GLY A 156 10.30 -10.07 -2.29
CA GLY A 156 10.83 -10.01 -3.65
C GLY A 156 10.53 -8.67 -4.33
N GLY A 157 9.35 -8.10 -4.06
CA GLY A 157 8.97 -6.78 -4.56
C GLY A 157 9.84 -5.67 -3.99
N GLY A 158 10.15 -5.72 -2.68
CA GLY A 158 11.04 -4.76 -2.03
C GLY A 158 12.47 -4.81 -2.59
N LEU A 159 13.00 -6.01 -2.85
CA LEU A 159 14.30 -6.15 -3.52
C LEU A 159 14.26 -5.55 -4.94
N LEU A 160 13.22 -5.83 -5.70
CA LEU A 160 13.06 -5.26 -7.04
C LEU A 160 12.90 -3.73 -7.00
N MET A 161 12.18 -3.19 -6.02
CA MET A 161 12.06 -1.73 -5.81
C MET A 161 13.42 -1.08 -5.55
N LEU A 162 14.30 -1.70 -4.76
CA LEU A 162 15.67 -1.20 -4.52
C LEU A 162 16.49 -1.19 -5.82
N LEU A 163 16.41 -2.25 -6.62
CA LEU A 163 17.07 -2.30 -7.93
C LEU A 163 16.53 -1.20 -8.87
N ILE A 164 15.22 -1.01 -8.91
CA ILE A 164 14.59 0.05 -9.71
C ILE A 164 15.00 1.45 -9.21
N ALA A 165 15.10 1.66 -7.91
CA ALA A 165 15.55 2.95 -7.35
C ALA A 165 17.00 3.27 -7.78
N GLY A 166 17.91 2.29 -7.75
CA GLY A 166 19.27 2.44 -8.25
C GLY A 166 19.31 2.73 -9.74
N LEU A 167 18.52 2.00 -10.54
CA LEU A 167 18.41 2.20 -11.98
C LEU A 167 17.81 3.59 -12.31
N ALA A 168 16.77 4.00 -11.58
CA ALA A 168 16.17 5.33 -11.73
C ALA A 168 17.18 6.44 -11.44
N HIS A 169 17.97 6.32 -10.36
CA HIS A 169 19.01 7.26 -10.03
C HIS A 169 20.04 7.39 -11.16
N TRP A 170 20.50 6.26 -11.71
CA TRP A 170 21.42 6.24 -12.84
C TRP A 170 20.80 6.87 -14.10
N MET A 171 19.58 6.47 -14.49
CA MET A 171 18.91 6.97 -15.70
C MET A 171 18.65 8.48 -15.64
N LEU A 172 18.22 8.99 -14.48
CA LEU A 172 17.93 10.43 -14.30
C LEU A 172 19.18 11.30 -14.28
N ARG A 173 20.36 10.72 -13.98
CA ARG A 173 21.65 11.42 -14.07
C ARG A 173 22.30 11.32 -15.44
N ALA A 174 22.21 10.15 -16.06
CA ALA A 174 22.90 9.88 -17.34
C ALA A 174 22.16 10.45 -18.55
N LEU A 175 20.85 10.64 -18.46
CA LEU A 175 20.01 11.03 -19.59
C LEU A 175 19.47 12.46 -19.40
N PRO A 176 19.39 13.25 -20.50
CA PRO A 176 18.83 14.60 -20.43
C PRO A 176 17.32 14.54 -20.09
N PHE A 177 16.85 15.60 -19.41
CA PHE A 177 15.42 15.78 -19.19
C PHE A 177 14.69 16.04 -20.51
N PRO A 178 13.51 15.40 -20.78
CA PRO A 178 12.78 14.49 -19.91
C PRO A 178 13.01 12.99 -20.26
N ALA A 179 14.00 12.64 -21.08
CA ALA A 179 14.21 11.28 -21.61
C ALA A 179 14.40 10.23 -20.51
N GLY A 180 15.08 10.57 -19.39
CA GLY A 180 15.24 9.67 -18.25
C GLY A 180 13.89 9.23 -17.65
N TYR A 181 12.96 10.15 -17.50
CA TYR A 181 11.60 9.84 -17.02
C TYR A 181 10.79 9.04 -18.03
N ALA A 182 10.92 9.35 -19.33
CA ALA A 182 10.25 8.58 -20.38
C ALA A 182 10.67 7.11 -20.36
N LEU A 183 11.97 6.83 -20.23
CA LEU A 183 12.49 5.47 -20.13
C LEU A 183 12.05 4.77 -18.83
N LEU A 184 11.98 5.49 -17.70
CA LEU A 184 11.44 4.93 -16.46
C LEU A 184 9.97 4.52 -16.62
N PHE A 185 9.15 5.31 -17.30
CA PHE A 185 7.76 4.97 -17.56
C PHE A 185 7.63 3.80 -18.54
N LEU A 186 8.50 3.68 -19.54
CA LEU A 186 8.57 2.50 -20.40
C LEU A 186 8.96 1.23 -19.62
N LEU A 187 9.95 1.32 -18.75
CA LEU A 187 10.34 0.22 -17.85
C LEU A 187 9.16 -0.17 -16.96
N GLY A 188 8.48 0.81 -16.38
CA GLY A 188 7.28 0.60 -15.57
C GLY A 188 6.16 -0.08 -16.35
N ALA A 189 5.91 0.37 -17.58
CA ALA A 189 4.93 -0.26 -18.48
C ALA A 189 5.28 -1.73 -18.75
N GLY A 190 6.55 -2.03 -19.03
CA GLY A 190 7.04 -3.41 -19.25
C GLY A 190 6.86 -4.30 -18.03
N LEU A 191 7.24 -3.81 -16.83
CA LEU A 191 7.08 -4.54 -15.58
C LEU A 191 5.60 -4.77 -15.23
N LEU A 192 4.73 -3.76 -15.41
CA LEU A 192 3.30 -3.90 -15.17
C LEU A 192 2.64 -4.81 -16.19
N ALA A 193 3.06 -4.81 -17.46
CA ALA A 193 2.59 -5.74 -18.48
C ALA A 193 2.99 -7.18 -18.13
N ALA A 194 4.24 -7.43 -17.76
CA ALA A 194 4.73 -8.74 -17.34
C ALA A 194 3.99 -9.22 -16.07
N SER A 195 3.72 -8.30 -15.12
CA SER A 195 2.89 -8.57 -13.95
C SER A 195 1.47 -9.01 -14.34
N ALA A 196 0.82 -8.26 -15.23
CA ALA A 196 -0.54 -8.57 -15.71
C ALA A 196 -0.58 -9.93 -16.41
N ILE A 197 0.35 -10.20 -17.30
CA ILE A 197 0.46 -11.49 -18.02
C ILE A 197 0.68 -12.65 -17.04
N SER A 198 1.60 -12.49 -16.09
CA SER A 198 1.86 -13.53 -15.08
C SER A 198 0.61 -13.85 -14.25
N PHE A 199 -0.18 -12.83 -13.88
CA PHE A 199 -1.41 -13.01 -13.13
C PHE A 199 -2.53 -13.66 -13.97
N LEU A 200 -2.70 -13.25 -15.23
CA LEU A 200 -3.64 -13.86 -16.16
C LEU A 200 -3.36 -15.35 -16.36
N LEU A 201 -2.08 -15.71 -16.50
CA LEU A 201 -1.65 -17.10 -16.62
C LEU A 201 -1.89 -17.93 -15.35
N ALA A 202 -2.08 -17.31 -14.19
CA ALA A 202 -2.50 -18.02 -12.98
C ALA A 202 -3.94 -18.54 -13.08
N GLY A 203 -4.76 -17.85 -13.87
CA GLY A 203 -6.16 -18.21 -14.12
C GLY A 203 -7.07 -17.88 -12.91
N GLU A 204 -8.35 -17.89 -13.15
CA GLU A 204 -9.40 -17.62 -12.16
C GLU A 204 -10.30 -18.85 -11.99
N THR A 205 -10.72 -19.10 -10.75
CA THR A 205 -11.79 -20.05 -10.46
C THR A 205 -13.12 -19.30 -10.53
N SER A 206 -14.00 -19.66 -11.45
CA SER A 206 -15.34 -19.08 -11.58
C SER A 206 -16.21 -19.45 -10.38
N VAL A 207 -17.01 -18.52 -9.90
CA VAL A 207 -18.00 -18.74 -8.84
C VAL A 207 -19.34 -18.27 -9.38
N ARG A 208 -20.40 -19.05 -9.13
CA ARG A 208 -21.76 -18.63 -9.49
C ARG A 208 -22.12 -17.37 -8.70
N PRO A 209 -22.62 -16.31 -9.33
CA PRO A 209 -23.13 -15.15 -8.61
C PRO A 209 -24.30 -15.58 -7.75
N THR A 210 -24.31 -15.20 -6.48
CA THR A 210 -25.35 -15.63 -5.53
C THR A 210 -26.49 -14.61 -5.47
N GLU A 211 -26.26 -13.40 -5.94
CA GLU A 211 -27.27 -12.32 -5.85
C GLU A 211 -27.57 -11.68 -7.22
N PRO A 212 -28.86 -11.32 -7.43
CA PRO A 212 -29.24 -10.50 -8.57
C PRO A 212 -28.60 -9.12 -8.51
N ARG A 213 -28.53 -8.42 -9.64
CA ARG A 213 -28.03 -7.04 -9.71
C ARG A 213 -28.89 -6.13 -8.83
N SER A 214 -28.32 -5.64 -7.72
CA SER A 214 -28.91 -4.58 -6.91
C SER A 214 -28.61 -3.20 -7.53
N SER A 215 -29.37 -2.17 -7.17
CA SER A 215 -29.01 -0.80 -7.54
C SER A 215 -27.75 -0.36 -6.80
N PHE A 216 -27.01 0.63 -7.33
CA PHE A 216 -25.83 1.17 -6.63
C PHE A 216 -26.21 1.80 -5.27
N ALA A 217 -27.41 2.39 -5.17
CA ALA A 217 -27.92 2.93 -3.92
C ALA A 217 -28.16 1.82 -2.88
N ASP A 218 -28.72 0.68 -3.29
CA ASP A 218 -28.93 -0.47 -2.40
C ASP A 218 -27.61 -1.09 -1.98
N PHE A 219 -26.62 -1.14 -2.89
CA PHE A 219 -25.25 -1.56 -2.57
C PHE A 219 -24.63 -0.66 -1.48
N LEU A 220 -24.77 0.66 -1.55
CA LEU A 220 -24.29 1.56 -0.51
C LEU A 220 -25.03 1.39 0.82
N ARG A 221 -26.37 1.23 0.77
CA ARG A 221 -27.18 0.94 1.98
C ARG A 221 -26.76 -0.37 2.64
N GLU A 222 -26.46 -1.39 1.84
CA GLU A 222 -25.95 -2.66 2.34
C GLU A 222 -24.59 -2.50 3.02
N GLY A 223 -23.70 -1.67 2.51
CA GLY A 223 -22.44 -1.33 3.16
C GLY A 223 -22.63 -0.73 4.55
N LEU A 224 -23.61 0.18 4.70
CA LEU A 224 -23.99 0.74 6.00
C LEU A 224 -24.63 -0.32 6.93
N ARG A 225 -25.40 -1.26 6.38
CA ARG A 225 -25.95 -2.38 7.13
C ARG A 225 -24.86 -3.31 7.62
N VAL A 226 -23.89 -3.69 6.77
CA VAL A 226 -22.70 -4.47 7.15
C VAL A 226 -21.96 -3.80 8.30
N LEU A 227 -21.73 -2.47 8.21
CA LEU A 227 -21.07 -1.73 9.29
C LEU A 227 -21.84 -1.80 10.62
N ARG A 228 -23.18 -1.83 10.58
CA ARG A 228 -24.01 -1.88 11.79
C ARG A 228 -24.19 -3.28 12.35
N GLN A 229 -24.25 -4.30 11.50
CA GLN A 229 -24.64 -5.67 11.87
C GLN A 229 -23.45 -6.63 12.02
N ASP A 230 -22.34 -6.38 11.27
CA ASP A 230 -21.15 -7.22 11.34
C ASP A 230 -20.14 -6.64 12.35
N ASP A 231 -20.17 -7.16 13.57
CA ASP A 231 -19.28 -6.74 14.66
C ASP A 231 -17.81 -6.95 14.33
N ARG A 232 -17.47 -8.00 13.58
CA ARG A 232 -16.09 -8.26 13.17
C ARG A 232 -15.60 -7.23 12.14
N PHE A 233 -16.44 -6.91 11.17
CA PHE A 233 -16.16 -5.87 10.20
C PHE A 233 -15.97 -4.52 10.88
N ARG A 234 -16.86 -4.17 11.82
CA ARG A 234 -16.81 -2.92 12.58
C ARG A 234 -15.55 -2.81 13.43
N LEU A 235 -15.20 -3.86 14.19
CA LEU A 235 -13.99 -3.90 15.01
C LEU A 235 -12.73 -3.82 14.14
N PHE A 236 -12.71 -4.48 13.00
CA PHE A 236 -11.58 -4.41 12.08
C PHE A 236 -11.43 -3.00 11.47
N LEU A 237 -12.53 -2.36 11.12
CA LEU A 237 -12.53 -0.98 10.63
C LEU A 237 -12.04 0.00 11.72
N TYR A 238 -12.51 -0.14 12.96
CA TYR A 238 -12.02 0.66 14.09
C TYR A 238 -10.52 0.47 14.31
N ALA A 239 -10.06 -0.77 14.29
CA ALA A 239 -8.62 -1.06 14.38
C ALA A 239 -7.83 -0.39 13.26
N ARG A 240 -8.40 -0.29 12.05
CA ARG A 240 -7.79 0.41 10.91
C ARG A 240 -7.70 1.93 11.12
N TRP A 241 -8.74 2.56 11.68
CA TRP A 241 -8.70 3.97 12.04
C TRP A 241 -7.66 4.25 13.14
N LEU A 242 -7.61 3.40 14.15
CA LEU A 242 -6.60 3.49 15.22
C LEU A 242 -5.18 3.30 14.67
N SER A 243 -4.97 2.35 13.72
CA SER A 243 -3.70 2.22 13.00
C SER A 243 -3.33 3.49 12.24
N GLY A 244 -4.31 4.12 11.55
CA GLY A 244 -4.10 5.42 10.90
C GLY A 244 -3.65 6.50 11.89
N THR A 245 -4.30 6.58 13.07
CA THR A 245 -3.91 7.51 14.15
C THR A 245 -2.54 7.18 14.71
N ALA A 246 -2.21 5.90 14.91
CA ALA A 246 -0.89 5.47 15.35
C ALA A 246 0.21 5.85 14.34
N THR A 247 -0.08 5.78 13.06
CA THR A 247 0.88 6.10 11.99
C THR A 247 0.95 7.59 11.64
N MET A 248 0.13 8.47 12.25
CA MET A 248 0.21 9.92 12.03
C MET A 248 1.55 10.51 12.46
N ALA A 249 2.26 9.83 13.37
CA ALA A 249 3.57 10.23 13.87
C ALA A 249 4.72 9.96 12.87
N LEU A 250 4.50 9.23 11.77
CA LEU A 250 5.57 8.80 10.85
C LEU A 250 6.50 9.95 10.38
N PRO A 251 6.00 11.12 9.94
CA PRO A 251 6.87 12.22 9.52
C PRO A 251 7.69 12.80 10.66
N PHE A 252 7.20 12.69 11.90
CA PHE A 252 7.82 13.34 13.05
C PHE A 252 8.98 12.55 13.66
N TYR A 253 9.09 11.23 13.38
CA TYR A 253 10.27 10.46 13.79
C TYR A 253 11.56 10.99 13.15
N ILE A 254 11.53 11.30 11.85
CA ILE A 254 12.67 11.91 11.15
C ILE A 254 12.96 13.29 11.71
N LEU A 255 11.94 14.13 11.88
CA LEU A 255 12.11 15.47 12.42
C LEU A 255 12.69 15.45 13.84
N GLN A 256 12.32 14.46 14.66
CA GLN A 256 12.88 14.29 16.00
C GLN A 256 14.34 13.80 15.95
N ALA A 257 14.66 12.84 15.09
CA ALA A 257 16.03 12.35 14.91
C ALA A 257 16.99 13.43 14.41
N THR A 258 16.55 14.27 13.47
CA THR A 258 17.35 15.34 12.86
C THR A 258 17.41 16.63 13.68
N ARG A 259 16.87 16.67 14.90
CA ARG A 259 17.13 17.76 15.86
C ARG A 259 18.60 17.81 16.27
N VAL A 260 19.31 16.70 16.22
CA VAL A 260 20.77 16.65 16.30
C VAL A 260 21.32 17.04 14.92
N GLU A 261 21.92 18.22 14.81
CA GLU A 261 22.30 18.84 13.51
C GLU A 261 23.19 17.94 12.65
N THR A 262 24.13 17.24 13.27
CA THR A 262 25.04 16.32 12.59
C THR A 262 24.31 15.14 11.89
N LEU A 263 23.06 14.84 12.27
CA LEU A 263 22.27 13.75 11.69
C LEU A 263 21.34 14.19 10.54
N ARG A 264 21.35 15.48 10.18
CA ARG A 264 20.53 15.97 9.05
C ARG A 264 20.89 15.34 7.71
N GLY A 265 22.16 14.96 7.54
CA GLY A 265 22.65 14.23 6.35
C GLY A 265 22.33 12.72 6.37
N GLU A 266 21.97 12.16 7.52
CA GLU A 266 21.86 10.70 7.74
C GLU A 266 20.44 10.16 7.54
N VAL A 267 19.52 10.95 7.02
CA VAL A 267 18.12 10.57 6.75
C VAL A 267 18.03 9.30 5.92
N ALA A 268 18.94 9.10 4.97
CA ALA A 268 19.01 7.91 4.14
C ALA A 268 19.25 6.62 4.95
N LEU A 269 20.02 6.69 6.05
CA LEU A 269 20.27 5.54 6.92
C LEU A 269 19.00 5.12 7.68
N PHE A 270 18.17 6.06 8.08
CA PHE A 270 16.88 5.76 8.73
C PHE A 270 15.93 5.06 7.75
N PHE A 271 15.85 5.52 6.51
CA PHE A 271 15.07 4.84 5.47
C PHE A 271 15.64 3.46 5.14
N ALA A 272 16.97 3.32 5.11
CA ALA A 272 17.60 2.01 4.94
C ALA A 272 17.24 1.06 6.09
N ALA A 273 17.31 1.51 7.34
CA ALA A 273 16.92 0.72 8.51
C ALA A 273 15.44 0.29 8.44
N GLN A 274 14.54 1.20 8.05
CA GLN A 274 13.13 0.89 7.83
C GLN A 274 12.93 -0.17 6.73
N THR A 275 13.63 -0.03 5.62
CA THR A 275 13.56 -0.98 4.51
C THR A 275 14.09 -2.36 4.92
N VAL A 276 15.21 -2.40 5.64
CA VAL A 276 15.78 -3.64 6.17
C VAL A 276 14.80 -4.31 7.14
N GLY A 277 14.19 -3.54 8.06
CA GLY A 277 13.16 -4.03 8.97
C GLY A 277 11.97 -4.64 8.23
N SER A 278 11.49 -3.94 7.20
CA SER A 278 10.40 -4.43 6.35
C SER A 278 10.78 -5.73 5.62
N LEU A 279 11.96 -5.82 5.04
CA LEU A 279 12.41 -6.99 4.27
C LEU A 279 12.68 -8.21 5.17
N LEU A 280 13.45 -8.02 6.26
CA LEU A 280 13.86 -9.13 7.13
C LEU A 280 12.70 -9.73 7.92
N SER A 281 11.65 -8.94 8.20
CA SER A 281 10.46 -9.42 8.90
C SER A 281 9.51 -10.29 8.04
N ASN A 282 9.60 -10.25 6.71
CA ASN A 282 8.69 -10.98 5.82
C ASN A 282 8.58 -12.50 6.09
N PRO A 283 9.69 -13.26 6.30
CA PRO A 283 9.59 -14.68 6.59
C PRO A 283 8.81 -14.95 7.87
N LEU A 284 9.01 -14.13 8.91
CA LEU A 284 8.29 -14.22 10.18
C LEU A 284 6.80 -13.98 10.00
N TRP A 285 6.42 -12.91 9.29
CA TRP A 285 5.02 -12.57 9.04
C TRP A 285 4.31 -13.61 8.21
N GLY A 286 4.97 -14.15 7.18
CA GLY A 286 4.43 -15.24 6.37
C GLY A 286 4.17 -16.50 7.18
N TRP A 287 5.16 -16.91 8.00
CA TRP A 287 5.05 -18.07 8.85
C TRP A 287 3.99 -17.90 9.95
N TRP A 288 4.01 -16.76 10.67
CA TRP A 288 3.08 -16.50 11.77
C TRP A 288 1.63 -16.44 11.29
N GLY A 289 1.37 -15.65 10.24
CA GLY A 289 0.03 -15.45 9.71
C GLY A 289 -0.59 -16.71 9.11
N ASP A 290 0.22 -17.65 8.61
CA ASP A 290 -0.26 -18.91 8.09
C ASP A 290 -0.48 -19.98 9.18
N ARG A 291 0.33 -19.97 10.26
CA ARG A 291 0.20 -20.93 11.36
C ARG A 291 -0.71 -20.49 12.49
N ARG A 292 -0.64 -19.21 12.88
CA ARG A 292 -1.39 -18.64 14.02
C ARG A 292 -2.60 -17.79 13.62
N GLY A 293 -2.81 -17.62 12.31
CA GLY A 293 -3.92 -16.85 11.75
C GLY A 293 -3.63 -15.35 11.60
N LYS A 294 -4.39 -14.71 10.70
CA LYS A 294 -4.18 -13.29 10.32
C LYS A 294 -4.61 -12.33 11.42
N ALA A 295 -5.64 -12.67 12.20
CA ALA A 295 -6.06 -11.86 13.34
C ALA A 295 -4.94 -11.77 14.40
N SER A 296 -4.26 -12.90 14.72
CA SER A 296 -3.13 -12.88 15.65
C SER A 296 -1.93 -12.13 15.09
N LEU A 297 -1.71 -12.18 13.77
CA LEU A 297 -0.67 -11.40 13.11
C LEU A 297 -0.95 -9.90 13.19
N LEU A 298 -2.22 -9.46 13.03
CA LEU A 298 -2.63 -8.06 13.25
C LEU A 298 -2.27 -7.60 14.67
N VAL A 299 -2.58 -8.41 15.68
CA VAL A 299 -2.23 -8.09 17.08
C VAL A 299 -0.71 -7.97 17.27
N LEU A 300 0.06 -8.91 16.72
CA LEU A 300 1.51 -8.90 16.85
C LEU A 300 2.13 -7.69 16.15
N ALA A 301 1.69 -7.37 14.94
CA ALA A 301 2.15 -6.19 14.21
C ALA A 301 1.80 -4.88 14.94
N ALA A 302 0.58 -4.79 15.52
CA ALA A 302 0.16 -3.65 16.33
C ALA A 302 0.99 -3.52 17.61
N LEU A 303 1.25 -4.63 18.31
CA LEU A 303 2.14 -4.65 19.49
C LEU A 303 3.55 -4.16 19.14
N LEU A 304 4.10 -4.64 18.03
CA LEU A 304 5.40 -4.15 17.56
C LEU A 304 5.35 -2.66 17.21
N GLY A 305 4.24 -2.20 16.63
CA GLY A 305 4.00 -0.79 16.28
C GLY A 305 3.93 0.14 17.50
N THR A 306 3.55 -0.35 18.70
CA THR A 306 3.57 0.46 19.93
C THR A 306 4.99 0.84 20.37
N LEU A 307 5.98 0.04 19.98
CA LEU A 307 7.38 0.29 20.40
C LEU A 307 7.94 1.58 19.80
N ALA A 308 7.59 1.94 18.57
CA ALA A 308 8.16 3.12 17.92
C ALA A 308 7.83 4.43 18.68
N PRO A 309 6.56 4.77 18.97
CA PRO A 309 6.26 5.96 19.76
C PRO A 309 6.74 5.86 21.22
N ALA A 310 6.68 4.67 21.84
CA ALA A 310 7.17 4.47 23.21
C ALA A 310 8.68 4.72 23.33
N LEU A 311 9.49 4.14 22.44
CA LEU A 311 10.94 4.33 22.41
C LEU A 311 11.29 5.80 22.12
N THR A 312 10.52 6.48 21.28
CA THR A 312 10.76 7.89 20.97
C THR A 312 10.42 8.79 22.13
N LEU A 313 9.30 8.56 22.83
CA LEU A 313 8.96 9.29 24.07
C LEU A 313 9.99 9.06 25.16
N TRP A 314 10.45 7.82 25.33
CA TRP A 314 11.51 7.51 26.28
C TRP A 314 12.82 8.24 25.93
N TRP A 315 13.23 8.23 24.66
CA TRP A 315 14.35 9.04 24.20
C TRP A 315 14.22 10.53 24.59
N MET A 316 13.04 11.09 24.34
CA MET A 316 12.79 12.50 24.65
C MET A 316 12.87 12.77 26.16
N ALA A 317 12.39 11.85 27.00
CA ALA A 317 12.43 11.95 28.46
C ALA A 317 13.87 11.88 29.02
N LEU A 318 14.74 11.09 28.39
CA LEU A 318 16.14 10.96 28.80
C LEU A 318 17.00 12.17 28.37
N GLY A 319 16.52 12.99 27.43
CA GLY A 319 17.22 14.20 26.98
C GLY A 319 18.55 13.93 26.27
N TRP A 320 18.77 12.70 25.80
CA TRP A 320 20.01 12.32 25.11
C TRP A 320 20.18 13.07 23.79
N ARG A 321 21.41 13.56 23.55
CA ARG A 321 21.75 14.32 22.33
C ARG A 321 23.05 13.87 21.66
N GLU A 322 23.66 12.83 22.18
CA GLU A 322 24.89 12.27 21.63
C GLU A 322 24.61 11.69 20.23
N PRO A 323 25.37 12.11 19.18
CA PRO A 323 25.02 11.78 17.79
C PRO A 323 25.02 10.28 17.48
N GLY A 324 26.04 9.54 17.94
CA GLY A 324 26.15 8.10 17.69
C GLY A 324 25.04 7.29 18.35
N LEU A 325 24.67 7.67 19.59
CA LEU A 325 23.58 7.04 20.32
C LEU A 325 22.24 7.36 19.66
N THR A 326 22.03 8.62 19.24
CA THR A 326 20.82 9.06 18.54
C THR A 326 20.66 8.30 17.21
N LEU A 327 21.71 8.16 16.44
CA LEU A 327 21.70 7.43 15.16
C LEU A 327 21.30 5.97 15.38
N SER A 328 21.93 5.29 16.34
CA SER A 328 21.64 3.88 16.65
C SER A 328 20.22 3.69 17.17
N TRP A 329 19.77 4.57 18.06
CA TRP A 329 18.42 4.52 18.64
C TRP A 329 17.33 4.71 17.59
N PHE A 330 17.42 5.78 16.80
CA PHE A 330 16.44 6.02 15.74
C PHE A 330 16.58 5.01 14.58
N GLY A 331 17.77 4.49 14.31
CA GLY A 331 17.94 3.34 13.42
C GLY A 331 17.09 2.15 13.86
N MET A 332 17.10 1.81 15.16
CA MET A 332 16.23 0.77 15.73
C MET A 332 14.74 1.14 15.64
N VAL A 333 14.36 2.38 15.95
CA VAL A 333 12.96 2.84 15.81
C VAL A 333 12.47 2.69 14.37
N PHE A 334 13.26 3.11 13.37
CA PHE A 334 12.89 2.97 11.96
C PHE A 334 12.84 1.51 11.51
N PHE A 335 13.74 0.66 12.00
CA PHE A 335 13.68 -0.79 11.76
C PHE A 335 12.35 -1.38 12.26
N VAL A 336 11.93 -1.02 13.48
CA VAL A 336 10.66 -1.44 14.07
C VAL A 336 9.48 -0.93 13.26
N ILE A 337 9.50 0.34 12.83
CA ILE A 337 8.45 0.93 11.95
C ILE A 337 8.33 0.11 10.66
N GLY A 338 9.45 -0.23 10.02
CA GLY A 338 9.45 -1.03 8.81
C GLY A 338 8.87 -2.42 9.02
N ALA A 339 9.30 -3.11 10.05
CA ALA A 339 8.82 -4.46 10.39
C ALA A 339 7.33 -4.47 10.75
N ALA A 340 6.89 -3.55 11.63
CA ALA A 340 5.49 -3.44 12.05
C ALA A 340 4.55 -3.08 10.88
N GLY A 341 4.92 -2.07 10.07
CA GLY A 341 4.13 -1.61 8.92
C GLY A 341 3.95 -2.69 7.85
N ASN A 342 5.00 -3.47 7.60
CA ASN A 342 4.90 -4.58 6.66
C ASN A 342 4.04 -5.74 7.21
N GLY A 343 4.19 -6.05 8.49
CA GLY A 343 3.34 -7.03 9.20
C GLY A 343 1.86 -6.64 9.18
N ASP A 344 1.55 -5.37 9.49
CA ASP A 344 0.19 -4.81 9.41
C ASP A 344 -0.39 -4.94 8.00
N THR A 345 0.38 -4.62 6.96
CA THR A 345 -0.05 -4.72 5.57
C THR A 345 -0.39 -6.15 5.16
N ILE A 346 0.48 -7.12 5.49
CA ILE A 346 0.26 -8.54 5.19
C ILE A 346 -0.96 -9.06 5.94
N ALA A 347 -1.07 -8.73 7.24
CA ALA A 347 -2.14 -9.17 8.10
C ALA A 347 -3.49 -8.58 7.67
N GLN A 348 -3.53 -7.28 7.36
CA GLN A 348 -4.72 -6.57 6.92
C GLN A 348 -5.29 -7.13 5.62
N LEU A 349 -4.44 -7.29 4.60
CA LEU A 349 -4.86 -7.88 3.34
C LEU A 349 -5.35 -9.31 3.52
N GLY A 350 -4.61 -10.11 4.29
CA GLY A 350 -4.97 -11.49 4.58
C GLY A 350 -6.26 -11.61 5.38
N TYR A 351 -6.45 -10.77 6.40
CA TYR A 351 -7.64 -10.79 7.26
C TYR A 351 -8.89 -10.30 6.54
N LEU A 352 -8.78 -9.25 5.72
CA LEU A 352 -9.90 -8.78 4.89
C LEU A 352 -10.43 -9.89 3.97
N MET A 353 -9.53 -10.70 3.40
CA MET A 353 -9.90 -11.85 2.58
C MET A 353 -10.56 -12.99 3.38
N GLU A 354 -10.29 -13.12 4.68
CA GLU A 354 -10.91 -14.12 5.54
C GLU A 354 -12.24 -13.67 6.13
N LEU A 355 -12.34 -12.39 6.47
CA LEU A 355 -13.54 -11.78 7.02
C LEU A 355 -14.66 -11.73 6.00
N SER A 356 -14.31 -11.51 4.73
CA SER A 356 -15.29 -11.34 3.65
C SER A 356 -15.91 -12.66 3.24
N PRO A 357 -17.27 -12.80 3.23
CA PRO A 357 -17.95 -13.94 2.64
C PRO A 357 -17.52 -14.16 1.18
N ASP A 358 -17.46 -15.43 0.73
CA ASP A 358 -16.92 -15.79 -0.58
C ASP A 358 -17.69 -15.17 -1.75
N ASP A 359 -18.98 -15.00 -1.60
CA ASP A 359 -19.90 -14.41 -2.57
C ASP A 359 -19.87 -12.87 -2.55
N ARG A 360 -19.59 -12.24 -1.38
CA ARG A 360 -19.61 -10.79 -1.16
C ARG A 360 -18.21 -10.16 -0.99
N ARG A 361 -17.14 -10.91 -1.24
CA ARG A 361 -15.76 -10.41 -1.02
C ARG A 361 -15.43 -9.11 -1.76
N PRO A 362 -15.84 -8.89 -3.03
CA PRO A 362 -15.66 -7.60 -3.68
C PRO A 362 -16.33 -6.43 -2.94
N ALA A 363 -17.56 -6.65 -2.46
CA ALA A 363 -18.32 -5.63 -1.71
C ALA A 363 -17.63 -5.28 -0.38
N TYR A 364 -17.26 -6.28 0.42
CA TYR A 364 -16.54 -6.06 1.68
C TYR A 364 -15.22 -5.31 1.47
N SER A 365 -14.46 -5.65 0.43
CA SER A 365 -13.23 -4.95 0.08
C SER A 365 -13.50 -3.50 -0.31
N GLY A 366 -14.55 -3.23 -1.09
CA GLY A 366 -14.97 -1.89 -1.48
C GLY A 366 -15.42 -1.06 -0.28
N TYR A 367 -16.28 -1.61 0.58
CA TYR A 367 -16.76 -0.93 1.80
C TYR A 367 -15.60 -0.61 2.74
N PHE A 368 -14.73 -1.59 3.00
CA PHE A 368 -13.58 -1.40 3.87
C PHE A 368 -12.67 -0.27 3.37
N ASN A 369 -12.30 -0.30 2.09
CA ASN A 369 -11.41 0.71 1.54
C ASN A 369 -12.03 2.11 1.54
N ALA A 370 -13.34 2.23 1.22
CA ALA A 370 -14.04 3.50 1.25
C ALA A 370 -14.17 4.07 2.66
N LEU A 371 -14.56 3.23 3.63
CA LEU A 371 -14.74 3.65 5.02
C LEU A 371 -13.40 3.89 5.74
N ALA A 372 -12.31 3.24 5.31
CA ALA A 372 -10.98 3.47 5.83
C ALA A 372 -10.25 4.66 5.17
N ALA A 373 -10.73 5.14 4.01
CA ALA A 373 -10.07 6.20 3.24
C ALA A 373 -9.79 7.49 4.05
N PRO A 374 -10.71 8.01 4.88
CA PRO A 374 -10.45 9.22 5.66
C PRO A 374 -9.29 9.09 6.66
N ALA A 375 -8.96 7.87 7.13
CA ALA A 375 -7.81 7.65 8.01
C ALA A 375 -6.48 8.07 7.35
N ALA A 376 -6.45 8.17 6.03
CA ALA A 376 -5.31 8.67 5.27
C ALA A 376 -5.01 10.17 5.49
N LEU A 377 -5.96 10.93 6.05
CA LEU A 377 -5.79 12.36 6.38
C LEU A 377 -5.22 12.58 7.79
N LEU A 378 -5.12 11.54 8.62
CA LEU A 378 -4.64 11.66 9.99
C LEU A 378 -3.23 12.22 10.15
N PRO A 379 -2.26 12.03 9.22
CA PRO A 379 -0.98 12.74 9.29
C PRO A 379 -1.09 14.27 9.26
N MET A 380 -2.13 14.83 8.60
CA MET A 380 -2.41 16.27 8.63
C MET A 380 -2.87 16.72 10.03
N VAL A 381 -3.67 15.90 10.70
CA VAL A 381 -4.07 16.13 12.09
C VAL A 381 -2.83 16.09 13.00
N GLY A 382 -1.93 15.12 12.77
CA GLY A 382 -0.65 15.06 13.47
C GLY A 382 0.20 16.32 13.29
N ALA A 383 0.23 16.90 12.08
CA ALA A 383 0.92 18.17 11.83
C ALA A 383 0.30 19.35 12.60
N LEU A 384 -1.03 19.39 12.66
CA LEU A 384 -1.73 20.42 13.45
C LEU A 384 -1.41 20.30 14.95
N VAL A 385 -1.46 19.09 15.49
CA VAL A 385 -1.08 18.83 16.91
C VAL A 385 0.38 19.23 17.17
N ALA A 386 1.29 18.94 16.23
CA ALA A 386 2.70 19.31 16.38
C ALA A 386 2.91 20.83 16.41
N GLN A 387 2.10 21.59 15.66
CA GLN A 387 2.16 23.07 15.62
C GLN A 387 1.56 23.69 16.89
N VAL A 388 0.40 23.19 17.34
CA VAL A 388 -0.34 23.80 18.46
C VAL A 388 0.24 23.37 19.82
N ALA A 389 0.74 22.14 19.93
CA ALA A 389 1.25 21.60 21.18
C ALA A 389 2.75 21.27 21.09
N SER A 390 3.10 20.05 20.71
CA SER A 390 4.50 19.62 20.52
C SER A 390 4.58 18.24 19.85
N PHE A 391 5.78 17.84 19.44
CA PHE A 391 6.04 16.47 18.94
C PHE A 391 5.75 15.40 20.02
N ALA A 392 5.98 15.70 21.29
CA ALA A 392 5.69 14.77 22.38
C ALA A 392 4.20 14.37 22.42
N TRP A 393 3.30 15.32 22.20
CA TRP A 393 1.86 15.04 22.12
C TRP A 393 1.49 14.19 20.91
N VAL A 394 2.15 14.41 19.75
CA VAL A 394 1.93 13.55 18.58
C VAL A 394 2.31 12.11 18.87
N PHE A 395 3.47 11.88 19.50
CA PHE A 395 3.91 10.53 19.88
C PHE A 395 3.04 9.93 20.98
N ALA A 396 2.58 10.71 21.96
CA ALA A 396 1.70 10.25 23.03
C ALA A 396 0.33 9.81 22.48
N ILE A 397 -0.29 10.60 21.62
CA ILE A 397 -1.55 10.24 20.95
C ILE A 397 -1.36 9.00 20.07
N SER A 398 -0.24 8.93 19.33
CA SER A 398 0.12 7.77 18.52
C SER A 398 0.27 6.49 19.35
N LEU A 399 0.94 6.57 20.51
CA LEU A 399 1.08 5.47 21.47
C LEU A 399 -0.28 5.02 22.02
N CYS A 400 -1.09 5.96 22.50
CA CYS A 400 -2.44 5.67 23.00
C CYS A 400 -3.29 4.99 21.92
N ALA A 401 -3.28 5.51 20.69
CA ALA A 401 -4.01 4.91 19.57
C ALA A 401 -3.52 3.49 19.26
N ALA A 402 -2.21 3.24 19.28
CA ALA A 402 -1.63 1.92 19.08
C ALA A 402 -2.03 0.94 20.19
N CYS A 403 -2.06 1.38 21.45
CA CYS A 403 -2.55 0.56 22.56
C CYS A 403 -4.05 0.21 22.42
N PHE A 404 -4.89 1.19 22.06
CA PHE A 404 -6.31 0.93 21.78
C PHE A 404 -6.51 0.03 20.55
N GLN A 405 -5.65 0.15 19.52
CA GLN A 405 -5.65 -0.76 18.38
C GLN A 405 -5.40 -2.21 18.82
N VAL A 406 -4.40 -2.43 19.69
CA VAL A 406 -4.11 -3.76 20.24
C VAL A 406 -5.31 -4.31 21.02
N ALA A 407 -5.94 -3.48 21.84
CA ALA A 407 -7.13 -3.87 22.62
C ALA A 407 -8.31 -4.23 21.71
N ALA A 408 -8.58 -3.43 20.67
CA ALA A 408 -9.63 -3.70 19.69
C ALA A 408 -9.37 -5.02 18.91
N LEU A 409 -8.12 -5.25 18.50
CA LEU A 409 -7.73 -6.47 17.78
C LEU A 409 -7.77 -7.72 18.67
N ARG A 410 -7.46 -7.61 19.97
CA ARG A 410 -7.65 -8.72 20.94
C ARG A 410 -9.11 -9.09 21.09
N ARG A 411 -10.02 -8.10 21.15
CA ARG A 411 -11.48 -8.36 21.14
C ARG A 411 -11.92 -9.03 19.86
N LEU A 412 -11.33 -8.67 18.71
CA LEU A 412 -11.61 -9.30 17.43
C LEU A 412 -11.30 -10.81 17.41
N ILE A 413 -10.24 -11.24 18.12
CA ILE A 413 -9.91 -12.65 18.28
C ILE A 413 -10.92 -13.34 19.19
N ALA A 414 -11.32 -12.71 20.29
CA ALA A 414 -12.28 -13.27 21.23
C ALA A 414 -13.69 -13.48 20.64
N VAL A 415 -14.13 -12.64 19.72
CA VAL A 415 -15.41 -12.80 18.98
C VAL A 415 -15.35 -13.96 17.97
N LYS A 416 -14.16 -14.49 17.66
CA LYS A 416 -13.97 -15.65 16.77
C LYS A 416 -14.03 -16.98 17.49
N SER A 417 -13.77 -17.01 18.81
CA SER A 417 -13.92 -18.20 19.69
C SER A 417 -15.35 -18.35 20.19
#